data_fb00f598b98e1c45b9c6155643b82489
#
_entry.id   fb00f598b98e1c45b9c6155643b82489
#
_cell.length_a   1.000
_cell.length_b   1.000
_cell.length_c   1.000
_cell.angle_alpha   90.00
_cell.angle_beta   90.00
_cell.angle_gamma   90.00
#
_symmetry.space_group_name_H-M   'P 1'
#
loop_
_entity.id
_entity.type
_entity.pdbx_description
1 polymer ?
#
loop_
_entity_poly.entity_id
_entity_poly.type
_entity_poly.pdbx_seq_one_letter_code
_entity_poly.pdbx_strand_id
1 'polypeptide(L)'
;MYVFDSQDRSKFDFVHCALDLACPTSEDDSKRFIIVGICSTNLPDIDYYRNTDYLPMPIHESTKGKGLFKYEQGYGRSGDLKKFLKNELMPYIDKNYRTSGRTIGIGHSLSASFVLDCMVTDDLFDDYIAMSPNCYFDEFRVASGIEQYPFKSLTKPRFIYTSMANEIGSKRSDWGEDWTQGWQRVSTFLSNRSNFANGTIASVQTFPDYDHNPSFVPSLTEALREYLQFSTSLLQQYTSQETYPIHFELKGKDLKGDVYITGNQEALANWNPKGVKMKQQSDGTYVIDLQLHLPAYFKFTQGDWDHQLYMENAMPGNLVIYKPQPATRIYYPYED
;
A
#
# COMPACT_ATOMS: atom_id res chain seq x y z
N MET A 1 -1.45 0.41 -5.23
CA MET A 1 -1.77 -0.95 -4.76
C MET A 1 -1.75 -1.90 -5.92
N TYR A 2 -1.11 -3.06 -5.77
CA TYR A 2 -1.02 -4.12 -6.77
C TYR A 2 -1.90 -5.28 -6.31
N VAL A 3 -3.02 -5.50 -7.01
CA VAL A 3 -4.06 -6.47 -6.65
C VAL A 3 -3.91 -7.70 -7.55
N PHE A 4 -3.50 -8.79 -6.96
CA PHE A 4 -3.33 -10.06 -7.66
C PHE A 4 -4.68 -10.79 -7.87
N ASP A 5 -4.69 -11.74 -8.79
CA ASP A 5 -5.90 -12.47 -9.24
C ASP A 5 -6.98 -11.57 -9.85
N SER A 6 -6.60 -10.45 -10.44
CA SER A 6 -7.54 -9.49 -11.05
C SER A 6 -8.19 -9.97 -12.37
N GLN A 7 -7.82 -11.15 -12.87
CA GLN A 7 -8.61 -11.88 -13.89
C GLN A 7 -10.00 -12.23 -13.35
N ASP A 8 -10.15 -12.42 -12.04
CA ASP A 8 -11.43 -12.38 -11.36
C ASP A 8 -11.79 -10.91 -11.12
N ARG A 9 -12.55 -10.35 -12.06
CA ARG A 9 -12.91 -8.94 -12.05
C ARG A 9 -13.59 -8.51 -10.75
N SER A 10 -14.36 -9.40 -10.12
CA SER A 10 -15.08 -9.09 -8.88
C SER A 10 -14.15 -8.76 -7.72
N LYS A 11 -12.97 -9.38 -7.64
CA LYS A 11 -11.96 -9.05 -6.62
C LYS A 11 -11.38 -7.66 -6.82
N PHE A 12 -11.01 -7.33 -8.05
CA PHE A 12 -10.49 -5.99 -8.38
C PHE A 12 -11.54 -4.90 -8.11
N ASP A 13 -12.76 -5.10 -8.59
CA ASP A 13 -13.85 -4.16 -8.42
C ASP A 13 -14.20 -3.98 -6.93
N PHE A 14 -14.15 -5.05 -6.14
CA PHE A 14 -14.39 -4.94 -4.70
C PHE A 14 -13.29 -4.14 -3.98
N VAL A 15 -12.02 -4.33 -4.32
CA VAL A 15 -10.92 -3.50 -3.77
C VAL A 15 -11.16 -2.03 -4.12
N HIS A 16 -11.51 -1.74 -5.36
CA HIS A 16 -11.78 -0.37 -5.82
C HIS A 16 -12.96 0.25 -5.05
N CYS A 17 -14.11 -0.42 -5.02
CA CYS A 17 -15.29 0.06 -4.32
C CYS A 17 -15.06 0.21 -2.79
N ALA A 18 -14.35 -0.73 -2.17
CA ALA A 18 -14.05 -0.66 -0.74
C ALA A 18 -13.17 0.55 -0.40
N LEU A 19 -12.20 0.87 -1.26
CA LEU A 19 -11.36 2.05 -1.08
C LEU A 19 -12.14 3.36 -1.33
N ASP A 20 -12.98 3.41 -2.36
CA ASP A 20 -13.82 4.58 -2.62
C ASP A 20 -14.75 4.89 -1.44
N LEU A 21 -15.31 3.85 -0.80
CA LEU A 21 -16.16 4.02 0.37
C LEU A 21 -15.37 4.34 1.65
N ALA A 22 -14.18 3.78 1.80
CA ALA A 22 -13.35 3.98 2.98
C ALA A 22 -12.55 5.29 2.97
N CYS A 23 -12.38 5.90 1.80
CA CYS A 23 -11.67 7.17 1.61
C CYS A 23 -12.66 8.25 1.15
N PRO A 24 -13.50 8.77 2.06
CA PRO A 24 -14.48 9.77 1.70
C PRO A 24 -13.79 11.02 1.16
N THR A 25 -14.40 11.61 0.12
CA THR A 25 -13.83 12.67 -0.71
C THR A 25 -13.67 14.02 0.01
N SER A 26 -14.18 14.17 1.22
CA SER A 26 -14.37 15.49 1.81
C SER A 26 -13.22 16.04 2.65
N GLU A 27 -12.32 15.20 3.21
CA GLU A 27 -11.35 15.74 4.15
C GLU A 27 -9.95 15.09 4.13
N ASP A 28 -9.74 13.99 3.41
CA ASP A 28 -8.50 13.21 3.53
C ASP A 28 -7.99 12.64 2.19
N ASP A 29 -7.69 13.52 1.25
CA ASP A 29 -7.15 13.17 -0.08
C ASP A 29 -5.80 12.46 -0.05
N SER A 30 -5.14 12.48 1.09
CA SER A 30 -3.91 11.74 1.32
C SER A 30 -4.09 10.22 1.22
N LYS A 31 -5.33 9.73 1.20
CA LYS A 31 -5.69 8.30 1.15
C LYS A 31 -6.10 7.80 -0.24
N ARG A 32 -5.76 8.50 -1.29
CA ARG A 32 -6.05 8.02 -2.65
C ARG A 32 -5.02 7.03 -3.13
N PHE A 33 -5.51 6.03 -3.82
CA PHE A 33 -4.69 4.92 -4.29
C PHE A 33 -4.82 4.75 -5.81
N ILE A 34 -3.68 4.52 -6.44
CA ILE A 34 -3.64 3.95 -7.78
C ILE A 34 -3.74 2.44 -7.59
N ILE A 35 -4.78 1.83 -8.19
CA ILE A 35 -5.02 0.40 -8.10
C ILE A 35 -4.62 -0.23 -9.42
N VAL A 36 -3.70 -1.17 -9.37
CA VAL A 36 -3.16 -1.89 -10.52
C VAL A 36 -3.54 -3.35 -10.39
N GLY A 37 -4.42 -3.82 -11.26
CA GLY A 37 -4.82 -5.22 -11.30
C GLY A 37 -3.78 -6.08 -12.02
N ILE A 38 -3.33 -7.14 -11.37
CA ILE A 38 -2.41 -8.13 -11.93
C ILE A 38 -3.22 -9.38 -12.28
N CYS A 39 -3.28 -9.68 -13.57
CA CYS A 39 -3.94 -10.86 -14.08
C CYS A 39 -2.91 -11.95 -14.38
N SER A 40 -3.15 -13.16 -13.93
CA SER A 40 -2.40 -14.32 -14.41
C SER A 40 -2.73 -14.57 -15.87
N THR A 41 -1.71 -14.87 -16.67
CA THR A 41 -1.86 -15.17 -18.09
C THR A 41 -2.61 -16.49 -18.29
N ASN A 42 -3.75 -16.45 -18.94
CA ASN A 42 -4.46 -17.65 -19.37
C ASN A 42 -3.81 -18.17 -20.66
N LEU A 43 -2.92 -19.12 -20.55
CA LEU A 43 -2.35 -19.79 -21.72
C LEU A 43 -3.23 -21.00 -22.06
N PRO A 44 -3.67 -21.17 -23.33
CA PRO A 44 -4.67 -22.17 -23.72
C PRO A 44 -4.31 -23.62 -23.35
N ASP A 45 -3.03 -23.91 -23.20
CA ASP A 45 -2.51 -25.26 -22.96
C ASP A 45 -2.04 -25.50 -21.52
N ILE A 46 -2.33 -24.57 -20.58
CA ILE A 46 -1.89 -24.66 -19.20
C ILE A 46 -3.10 -24.58 -18.25
N ASP A 47 -3.50 -25.71 -17.71
CA ASP A 47 -4.66 -25.83 -16.79
C ASP A 47 -4.54 -25.06 -15.48
N TYR A 48 -3.33 -24.60 -15.11
CA TYR A 48 -3.05 -23.99 -13.81
C TYR A 48 -2.16 -22.75 -13.91
N TYR A 49 -2.55 -21.77 -14.69
CA TYR A 49 -1.81 -20.53 -14.91
C TYR A 49 -1.43 -19.76 -13.63
N ARG A 50 -2.27 -19.77 -12.58
CA ARG A 50 -1.93 -19.19 -11.28
C ARG A 50 -0.73 -19.87 -10.64
N ASN A 51 -0.60 -21.20 -10.77
CA ASN A 51 0.54 -21.93 -10.27
C ASN A 51 1.82 -21.56 -11.02
N THR A 52 1.72 -21.29 -12.32
CA THR A 52 2.86 -20.80 -13.11
C THR A 52 3.39 -19.49 -12.57
N ASP A 53 2.50 -18.53 -12.36
CA ASP A 53 2.89 -17.16 -12.02
C ASP A 53 3.26 -17.00 -10.53
N TYR A 54 2.64 -17.78 -9.62
CA TYR A 54 2.78 -17.54 -8.19
C TYR A 54 3.69 -18.52 -7.46
N LEU A 55 4.01 -19.68 -8.05
CA LEU A 55 4.89 -20.64 -7.42
C LEU A 55 6.35 -20.42 -7.80
N PRO A 56 7.27 -20.56 -6.84
CA PRO A 56 8.71 -20.38 -7.08
C PRO A 56 9.38 -21.64 -7.68
N MET A 57 10.54 -21.44 -8.29
CA MET A 57 11.51 -22.46 -8.62
C MET A 57 12.91 -21.98 -8.23
N PRO A 58 13.83 -22.85 -7.83
CA PRO A 58 13.63 -24.30 -7.59
C PRO A 58 12.79 -24.58 -6.34
N ILE A 59 12.20 -25.77 -6.32
CA ILE A 59 11.49 -26.31 -5.15
C ILE A 59 12.26 -27.50 -4.56
N HIS A 60 11.92 -27.86 -3.33
CA HIS A 60 12.50 -29.04 -2.68
C HIS A 60 12.13 -30.33 -3.41
N GLU A 61 13.05 -31.29 -3.46
CA GLU A 61 12.81 -32.59 -4.13
C GLU A 61 11.60 -33.34 -3.53
N SER A 62 11.44 -33.26 -2.22
CA SER A 62 10.28 -33.82 -1.50
C SER A 62 8.94 -33.29 -1.93
N THR A 63 8.91 -32.08 -2.51
CA THR A 63 7.70 -31.35 -2.93
C THR A 63 7.30 -31.69 -4.36
N LYS A 64 8.25 -32.10 -5.21
CA LYS A 64 8.01 -32.42 -6.61
C LYS A 64 6.94 -33.50 -6.77
N GLY A 65 5.98 -33.25 -7.69
CA GLY A 65 4.89 -34.15 -7.98
C GLY A 65 3.80 -34.25 -6.91
N LYS A 66 3.84 -33.40 -5.87
CA LYS A 66 2.86 -33.39 -4.77
C LYS A 66 2.09 -32.08 -4.69
N GLY A 67 0.86 -32.16 -4.21
CA GLY A 67 0.02 -30.98 -3.92
C GLY A 67 -0.08 -30.04 -5.12
N LEU A 68 0.29 -28.78 -4.91
CA LEU A 68 0.29 -27.73 -5.95
C LEU A 68 1.32 -27.99 -7.06
N PHE A 69 2.34 -28.80 -6.80
CA PHE A 69 3.40 -29.15 -7.75
C PHE A 69 3.17 -30.50 -8.44
N LYS A 70 1.92 -30.98 -8.45
CA LYS A 70 1.53 -32.24 -9.09
C LYS A 70 1.72 -32.22 -10.61
N TYR A 71 1.64 -31.06 -11.21
CA TYR A 71 1.71 -30.87 -12.65
C TYR A 71 3.09 -30.35 -13.04
N GLU A 72 3.84 -31.11 -13.84
CA GLU A 72 5.20 -30.73 -14.26
C GLU A 72 5.25 -29.56 -15.24
N GLN A 73 4.12 -29.27 -15.89
CA GLN A 73 4.04 -28.23 -16.91
C GLN A 73 3.40 -26.96 -16.34
N GLY A 74 4.05 -25.84 -16.56
CA GLY A 74 3.46 -24.53 -16.42
C GLY A 74 3.55 -23.85 -15.05
N TYR A 75 4.31 -24.35 -14.07
CA TYR A 75 4.53 -23.62 -12.81
C TYR A 75 6.00 -23.35 -12.51
N GLY A 76 6.22 -22.50 -11.51
CA GLY A 76 7.58 -22.17 -11.09
C GLY A 76 8.18 -20.96 -11.77
N ARG A 77 7.38 -20.01 -12.23
CA ARG A 77 7.82 -18.77 -12.88
C ARG A 77 7.60 -17.52 -12.04
N SER A 78 7.37 -17.64 -10.75
CA SER A 78 7.16 -16.48 -9.89
C SER A 78 8.33 -15.49 -9.91
N GLY A 79 9.56 -15.99 -10.12
CA GLY A 79 10.74 -15.15 -10.32
C GLY A 79 10.67 -14.25 -11.57
N ASP A 80 10.03 -14.71 -12.65
CA ASP A 80 9.84 -13.90 -13.85
C ASP A 80 8.77 -12.85 -13.62
N LEU A 81 7.66 -13.18 -12.93
CA LEU A 81 6.64 -12.23 -12.55
C LEU A 81 7.21 -11.13 -11.63
N LYS A 82 8.03 -11.49 -10.64
CA LYS A 82 8.70 -10.53 -9.77
C LYS A 82 9.61 -9.58 -10.56
N LYS A 83 10.38 -10.10 -11.53
CA LYS A 83 11.23 -9.27 -12.41
C LYS A 83 10.40 -8.31 -13.25
N PHE A 84 9.30 -8.78 -13.85
CA PHE A 84 8.37 -7.94 -14.60
C PHE A 84 7.80 -6.83 -13.73
N LEU A 85 7.30 -7.16 -12.53
CA LEU A 85 6.78 -6.17 -11.59
C LEU A 85 7.85 -5.11 -11.27
N LYS A 86 9.04 -5.54 -10.85
CA LYS A 86 10.12 -4.66 -10.38
C LYS A 86 10.73 -3.81 -11.49
N ASN A 87 10.97 -4.40 -12.65
CA ASN A 87 11.79 -3.77 -13.68
C ASN A 87 10.99 -3.09 -14.79
N GLU A 88 9.72 -3.45 -14.94
CA GLU A 88 8.87 -2.96 -16.02
C GLU A 88 7.62 -2.25 -15.50
N LEU A 89 6.74 -2.95 -14.79
CA LEU A 89 5.44 -2.42 -14.42
C LEU A 89 5.52 -1.29 -13.38
N MET A 90 6.24 -1.48 -12.27
CA MET A 90 6.37 -0.45 -11.23
C MET A 90 7.02 0.83 -11.78
N PRO A 91 8.14 0.75 -12.53
CA PRO A 91 8.71 1.93 -13.17
C PRO A 91 7.79 2.61 -14.18
N TYR A 92 6.97 1.82 -14.92
CA TYR A 92 5.97 2.36 -15.83
C TYR A 92 4.90 3.16 -15.07
N ILE A 93 4.38 2.62 -13.97
CA ILE A 93 3.38 3.30 -13.13
C ILE A 93 3.97 4.59 -12.54
N ASP A 94 5.18 4.53 -11.98
CA ASP A 94 5.85 5.71 -11.39
C ASP A 94 6.16 6.81 -12.40
N LYS A 95 6.42 6.43 -13.64
CA LYS A 95 6.70 7.39 -14.72
C LYS A 95 5.43 8.07 -15.24
N ASN A 96 4.32 7.35 -15.33
CA ASN A 96 3.11 7.81 -16.02
C ASN A 96 2.03 8.34 -15.08
N TYR A 97 2.11 8.05 -13.79
CA TYR A 97 1.12 8.46 -12.80
C TYR A 97 1.80 9.16 -11.62
N ARG A 98 1.05 10.02 -10.95
CA ARG A 98 1.52 10.72 -9.75
C ARG A 98 1.49 9.79 -8.54
N THR A 99 2.56 9.07 -8.29
CA THR A 99 2.70 8.14 -7.17
C THR A 99 3.40 8.79 -5.97
N SER A 100 3.15 8.24 -4.78
CA SER A 100 3.93 8.55 -3.58
C SER A 100 5.25 7.77 -3.51
N GLY A 101 5.43 6.79 -4.38
CA GLY A 101 6.51 5.83 -4.33
C GLY A 101 6.31 4.69 -3.31
N ARG A 102 5.22 4.69 -2.51
CA ARG A 102 4.90 3.61 -1.60
C ARG A 102 4.00 2.58 -2.28
N THR A 103 4.35 1.31 -2.14
CA THR A 103 3.72 0.19 -2.86
C THR A 103 3.11 -0.83 -1.90
N ILE A 104 1.99 -1.45 -2.31
CA ILE A 104 1.26 -2.45 -1.52
C ILE A 104 0.95 -3.63 -2.41
N GLY A 105 1.32 -4.84 -1.96
CA GLY A 105 0.89 -6.09 -2.59
C GLY A 105 -0.36 -6.64 -1.88
N ILE A 106 -1.40 -6.98 -2.63
CA ILE A 106 -2.66 -7.54 -2.11
C ILE A 106 -2.93 -8.87 -2.80
N GLY A 107 -3.05 -9.94 -2.03
CA GLY A 107 -3.33 -11.29 -2.54
C GLY A 107 -4.29 -12.08 -1.66
N HIS A 108 -4.93 -13.09 -2.26
CA HIS A 108 -5.80 -14.04 -1.58
C HIS A 108 -5.45 -15.47 -2.00
N SER A 109 -5.39 -16.40 -1.03
CA SER A 109 -5.05 -17.79 -1.31
C SER A 109 -3.61 -17.92 -1.86
N LEU A 110 -3.43 -18.53 -3.02
CA LEU A 110 -2.11 -18.72 -3.63
C LEU A 110 -1.40 -17.39 -3.94
N SER A 111 -2.14 -16.37 -4.38
CA SER A 111 -1.53 -15.04 -4.57
C SER A 111 -1.14 -14.36 -3.25
N ALA A 112 -1.81 -14.69 -2.13
CA ALA A 112 -1.38 -14.25 -0.81
C ALA A 112 -0.03 -14.88 -0.42
N SER A 113 0.15 -16.16 -0.73
CA SER A 113 1.44 -16.83 -0.54
C SER A 113 2.55 -16.19 -1.37
N PHE A 114 2.25 -15.84 -2.63
CA PHE A 114 3.16 -15.11 -3.50
C PHE A 114 3.51 -13.72 -2.94
N VAL A 115 2.52 -12.98 -2.42
CA VAL A 115 2.72 -11.67 -1.79
C VAL A 115 3.67 -11.77 -0.60
N LEU A 116 3.52 -12.79 0.25
CA LEU A 116 4.45 -13.04 1.36
C LEU A 116 5.83 -13.51 0.89
N ASP A 117 5.89 -14.33 -0.16
CA ASP A 117 7.16 -14.74 -0.77
C ASP A 117 7.91 -13.54 -1.37
N CYS A 118 7.20 -12.58 -1.99
CA CYS A 118 7.79 -11.32 -2.43
C CYS A 118 8.41 -10.51 -1.29
N MET A 119 7.83 -10.56 -0.09
CA MET A 119 8.39 -9.90 1.08
C MET A 119 9.72 -10.53 1.49
N VAL A 120 9.73 -11.85 1.65
CA VAL A 120 10.87 -12.54 2.27
C VAL A 120 12.04 -12.78 1.32
N THR A 121 11.82 -12.74 0.00
CA THR A 121 12.88 -13.02 -0.98
C THR A 121 13.39 -11.77 -1.70
N ASP A 122 12.54 -10.80 -1.97
CA ASP A 122 12.87 -9.66 -2.87
C ASP A 122 12.60 -8.29 -2.26
N ASP A 123 11.88 -8.24 -1.14
CA ASP A 123 11.42 -7.00 -0.52
C ASP A 123 10.70 -6.08 -1.52
N LEU A 124 9.79 -6.68 -2.31
CA LEU A 124 9.27 -6.09 -3.53
C LEU A 124 8.32 -4.93 -3.28
N PHE A 125 7.54 -4.99 -2.20
CA PHE A 125 6.57 -3.96 -1.82
C PHE A 125 6.96 -3.33 -0.48
N ASP A 126 6.44 -2.14 -0.21
CA ASP A 126 6.58 -1.52 1.11
C ASP A 126 5.63 -2.17 2.13
N ASP A 127 4.42 -2.56 1.69
CA ASP A 127 3.36 -3.11 2.54
C ASP A 127 2.74 -4.36 1.91
N TYR A 128 2.18 -5.22 2.75
CA TYR A 128 1.72 -6.55 2.36
C TYR A 128 0.36 -6.88 2.98
N ILE A 129 -0.61 -7.23 2.15
CA ILE A 129 -1.92 -7.73 2.56
C ILE A 129 -2.11 -9.13 1.95
N ALA A 130 -2.04 -10.15 2.79
CA ALA A 130 -2.05 -11.55 2.41
C ALA A 130 -3.20 -12.29 3.11
N MET A 131 -4.29 -12.52 2.39
CA MET A 131 -5.51 -13.13 2.93
C MET A 131 -5.54 -14.63 2.65
N SER A 132 -5.72 -15.46 3.68
CA SER A 132 -5.74 -16.92 3.62
C SER A 132 -4.59 -17.53 2.80
N PRO A 133 -3.31 -17.20 3.11
CA PRO A 133 -2.17 -17.71 2.38
C PRO A 133 -1.94 -19.19 2.65
N ASN A 134 -1.48 -19.93 1.65
CA ASN A 134 -0.88 -21.24 1.84
C ASN A 134 0.57 -21.07 2.34
N CYS A 135 0.79 -21.24 3.63
CA CYS A 135 2.11 -21.06 4.25
C CYS A 135 2.90 -22.36 4.39
N TYR A 136 2.32 -23.51 4.03
CA TYR A 136 2.97 -24.83 4.19
C TYR A 136 3.66 -25.33 2.92
N PHE A 137 3.32 -24.78 1.74
CA PHE A 137 3.89 -25.30 0.50
C PHE A 137 5.43 -25.25 0.51
N ASP A 138 6.04 -26.17 -0.23
CA ASP A 138 7.48 -26.30 -0.40
C ASP A 138 8.23 -26.31 0.95
N GLU A 139 7.84 -27.24 1.82
CA GLU A 139 8.42 -27.44 3.16
C GLU A 139 8.39 -26.17 4.03
N PHE A 140 7.24 -25.48 4.06
CA PHE A 140 7.03 -24.25 4.82
C PHE A 140 7.91 -23.09 4.38
N ARG A 141 8.25 -23.02 3.09
CA ARG A 141 9.14 -21.99 2.53
C ARG A 141 8.77 -20.58 2.99
N VAL A 142 7.49 -20.19 2.87
CA VAL A 142 7.03 -18.86 3.26
C VAL A 142 7.12 -18.68 4.78
N ALA A 143 6.68 -19.66 5.55
CA ALA A 143 6.74 -19.56 7.03
C ALA A 143 8.19 -19.43 7.52
N SER A 144 9.10 -20.26 7.00
CA SER A 144 10.53 -20.19 7.33
C SER A 144 11.16 -18.86 6.89
N GLY A 145 10.77 -18.35 5.73
CA GLY A 145 11.23 -17.05 5.25
C GLY A 145 10.79 -15.91 6.17
N ILE A 146 9.54 -15.91 6.65
CA ILE A 146 9.02 -14.90 7.59
C ILE A 146 9.78 -14.96 8.93
N GLU A 147 10.00 -16.15 9.47
CA GLU A 147 10.74 -16.32 10.74
C GLU A 147 12.19 -15.82 10.66
N GLN A 148 12.80 -15.86 9.47
CA GLN A 148 14.19 -15.45 9.22
C GLN A 148 14.29 -14.00 8.73
N TYR A 149 13.18 -13.38 8.33
CA TYR A 149 13.22 -12.04 7.76
C TYR A 149 13.64 -10.99 8.81
N PRO A 150 14.55 -10.08 8.48
CA PRO A 150 15.18 -9.17 9.45
C PRO A 150 14.30 -7.96 9.79
N PHE A 151 13.08 -8.17 10.31
CA PHE A 151 12.13 -7.09 10.63
C PHE A 151 12.69 -6.02 11.57
N LYS A 152 13.62 -6.39 12.46
CA LYS A 152 14.27 -5.44 13.39
C LYS A 152 15.24 -4.47 12.71
N SER A 153 15.69 -4.81 11.52
CA SER A 153 16.63 -4.01 10.73
C SER A 153 15.95 -3.09 9.71
N LEU A 154 14.62 -3.13 9.63
CA LEU A 154 13.89 -2.25 8.72
C LEU A 154 14.10 -0.79 9.11
N THR A 155 14.43 0.03 8.13
CA THR A 155 14.64 1.48 8.31
C THR A 155 13.35 2.29 8.18
N LYS A 156 12.31 1.68 7.59
CA LYS A 156 10.98 2.32 7.39
C LYS A 156 9.89 1.46 8.01
N PRO A 157 8.87 2.08 8.59
CA PRO A 157 7.68 1.37 9.05
C PRO A 157 7.02 0.60 7.90
N ARG A 158 6.50 -0.58 8.23
CA ARG A 158 5.83 -1.49 7.29
C ARG A 158 4.50 -1.95 7.85
N PHE A 159 3.52 -2.13 6.98
CA PHE A 159 2.27 -2.79 7.31
C PHE A 159 2.23 -4.20 6.72
N ILE A 160 1.92 -5.16 7.56
CA ILE A 160 1.76 -6.56 7.17
C ILE A 160 0.43 -7.02 7.73
N TYR A 161 -0.44 -7.47 6.86
CA TYR A 161 -1.71 -8.08 7.25
C TYR A 161 -1.76 -9.51 6.73
N THR A 162 -2.17 -10.42 7.59
CA THR A 162 -2.50 -11.77 7.17
C THR A 162 -3.74 -12.28 7.91
N SER A 163 -4.51 -13.13 7.25
CA SER A 163 -5.72 -13.69 7.82
C SER A 163 -5.88 -15.16 7.46
N MET A 164 -6.76 -15.83 8.18
CA MET A 164 -7.16 -17.21 7.93
C MET A 164 -8.66 -17.35 8.12
N ALA A 165 -9.33 -18.02 7.18
CA ALA A 165 -10.73 -18.38 7.25
C ALA A 165 -10.94 -19.68 8.07
N ASN A 166 -12.12 -20.27 7.99
CA ASN A 166 -12.42 -21.58 8.58
C ASN A 166 -11.80 -22.74 7.78
N GLU A 167 -10.47 -22.68 7.65
CA GLU A 167 -9.67 -23.70 6.94
C GLU A 167 -9.00 -24.64 7.93
N ILE A 168 -8.78 -24.14 9.15
CA ILE A 168 -8.18 -24.89 10.24
C ILE A 168 -9.26 -25.72 10.90
N GLY A 169 -9.10 -27.05 10.86
CA GLY A 169 -10.09 -27.97 11.41
C GLY A 169 -11.34 -28.13 10.55
N SER A 170 -11.37 -27.53 9.36
CA SER A 170 -12.48 -27.72 8.42
C SER A 170 -12.50 -29.18 7.94
N LYS A 171 -13.70 -29.63 7.51
CA LYS A 171 -13.91 -30.95 6.88
C LYS A 171 -13.23 -31.09 5.50
N ARG A 172 -12.45 -30.12 5.08
CA ARG A 172 -11.63 -30.17 3.86
C ARG A 172 -10.40 -31.02 4.14
N SER A 173 -10.52 -32.31 3.81
CA SER A 173 -9.48 -33.33 4.00
C SER A 173 -8.19 -33.09 3.20
N ASP A 174 -8.23 -32.19 2.24
CA ASP A 174 -7.16 -31.84 1.32
C ASP A 174 -6.19 -30.77 1.85
N TRP A 175 -6.53 -30.07 2.93
CA TRP A 175 -5.70 -29.00 3.50
C TRP A 175 -4.93 -29.39 4.77
N GLY A 176 -5.30 -30.46 5.45
CA GLY A 176 -4.58 -31.20 6.47
C GLY A 176 -3.85 -30.44 7.58
N GLU A 177 -3.04 -31.19 8.32
CA GLU A 177 -2.24 -30.67 9.45
C GLU A 177 -1.16 -29.67 9.00
N ASP A 178 -0.54 -29.88 7.85
CA ASP A 178 0.52 -29.00 7.33
C ASP A 178 0.02 -27.57 7.09
N TRP A 179 -1.24 -27.43 6.63
CA TRP A 179 -1.87 -26.11 6.47
C TRP A 179 -1.99 -25.40 7.81
N THR A 180 -2.49 -26.11 8.81
CA THR A 180 -2.63 -25.60 10.17
C THR A 180 -1.27 -25.23 10.76
N GLN A 181 -0.27 -26.09 10.60
CA GLN A 181 1.08 -25.85 11.10
C GLN A 181 1.74 -24.64 10.43
N GLY A 182 1.61 -24.50 9.12
CA GLY A 182 2.13 -23.36 8.36
C GLY A 182 1.51 -22.04 8.86
N TRP A 183 0.20 -22.02 9.04
CA TRP A 183 -0.49 -20.87 9.61
C TRP A 183 -0.06 -20.56 11.05
N GLN A 184 0.02 -21.57 11.92
CA GLN A 184 0.43 -21.38 13.32
C GLN A 184 1.83 -20.76 13.42
N ARG A 185 2.78 -21.19 12.60
CA ARG A 185 4.13 -20.61 12.55
C ARG A 185 4.07 -19.13 12.19
N VAL A 186 3.42 -18.78 11.08
CA VAL A 186 3.31 -17.41 10.59
C VAL A 186 2.55 -16.52 11.59
N SER A 187 1.39 -16.98 12.05
CA SER A 187 0.57 -16.20 12.98
C SER A 187 1.24 -15.96 14.33
N THR A 188 1.89 -16.97 14.89
CA THR A 188 2.65 -16.84 16.15
C THR A 188 3.79 -15.85 16.00
N PHE A 189 4.56 -15.93 14.90
CA PHE A 189 5.67 -15.03 14.67
C PHE A 189 5.21 -13.59 14.47
N LEU A 190 4.20 -13.36 13.61
CA LEU A 190 3.70 -12.02 13.30
C LEU A 190 2.93 -11.37 14.46
N SER A 191 2.31 -12.16 15.33
CA SER A 191 1.64 -11.64 16.54
C SER A 191 2.61 -11.17 17.62
N ASN A 192 3.86 -11.59 17.58
CA ASN A 192 4.85 -11.21 18.57
C ASN A 192 5.48 -9.84 18.25
N ARG A 193 5.01 -8.80 18.90
CA ARG A 193 5.50 -7.42 18.73
C ARG A 193 7.01 -7.25 18.92
N SER A 194 7.65 -8.10 19.70
CA SER A 194 9.10 -8.04 19.92
C SER A 194 9.93 -8.37 18.68
N ASN A 195 9.32 -8.94 17.66
CA ASN A 195 9.98 -9.25 16.39
C ASN A 195 10.15 -8.02 15.48
N PHE A 196 9.51 -6.91 15.80
CA PHE A 196 9.46 -5.73 14.94
C PHE A 196 10.12 -4.51 15.54
N ALA A 197 10.59 -3.61 14.68
CA ALA A 197 11.13 -2.30 15.04
C ALA A 197 10.52 -1.20 14.13
N ASN A 198 10.83 0.06 14.44
CA ASN A 198 10.55 1.22 13.62
C ASN A 198 9.07 1.42 13.23
N GLY A 199 8.14 1.15 14.16
CA GLY A 199 6.71 1.35 13.93
C GLY A 199 6.07 0.37 12.95
N THR A 200 6.75 -0.71 12.57
CA THR A 200 6.17 -1.79 11.76
C THR A 200 4.98 -2.41 12.50
N ILE A 201 3.87 -2.56 11.79
CA ILE A 201 2.63 -3.15 12.28
C ILE A 201 2.40 -4.47 11.54
N ALA A 202 2.29 -5.56 12.29
CA ALA A 202 1.81 -6.82 11.79
C ALA A 202 0.44 -7.12 12.42
N SER A 203 -0.58 -7.32 11.57
CA SER A 203 -1.94 -7.68 11.96
C SER A 203 -2.23 -9.11 11.51
N VAL A 204 -2.74 -9.90 12.44
CA VAL A 204 -3.10 -11.30 12.22
C VAL A 204 -4.56 -11.48 12.62
N GLN A 205 -5.39 -11.89 11.67
CA GLN A 205 -6.85 -12.01 11.87
C GLN A 205 -7.34 -13.42 11.55
N THR A 206 -8.46 -13.81 12.14
CA THR A 206 -9.15 -15.06 11.83
C THR A 206 -10.64 -14.81 11.58
N PHE A 207 -11.17 -15.52 10.58
CA PHE A 207 -12.58 -15.44 10.17
C PHE A 207 -13.22 -16.83 10.21
N PRO A 208 -13.47 -17.39 11.41
CA PRO A 208 -13.91 -18.76 11.58
C PRO A 208 -15.32 -19.03 11.03
N ASP A 209 -16.12 -17.99 10.86
CA ASP A 209 -17.50 -18.10 10.33
C ASP A 209 -17.56 -18.07 8.79
N TYR A 210 -16.40 -17.96 8.13
CA TYR A 210 -16.32 -17.85 6.67
C TYR A 210 -15.46 -18.97 6.09
N ASP A 211 -15.94 -19.56 5.01
CA ASP A 211 -15.13 -20.43 4.16
C ASP A 211 -14.07 -19.65 3.40
N HIS A 212 -13.12 -20.35 2.79
CA HIS A 212 -11.95 -19.79 2.09
C HIS A 212 -12.29 -18.61 1.16
N ASN A 213 -13.17 -18.80 0.19
CA ASN A 213 -13.48 -17.75 -0.79
C ASN A 213 -14.35 -16.63 -0.20
N PRO A 214 -15.44 -16.90 0.55
CA PRO A 214 -16.24 -15.85 1.16
C PRO A 214 -15.46 -14.98 2.17
N SER A 215 -14.38 -15.48 2.77
CA SER A 215 -13.56 -14.73 3.71
C SER A 215 -12.84 -13.54 3.09
N PHE A 216 -12.73 -13.51 1.77
CA PHE A 216 -12.08 -12.40 1.05
C PHE A 216 -12.69 -11.05 1.43
N VAL A 217 -14.03 -10.97 1.47
CA VAL A 217 -14.76 -9.72 1.72
C VAL A 217 -14.48 -9.16 3.13
N PRO A 218 -14.76 -9.87 4.24
CA PRO A 218 -14.50 -9.35 5.58
C PRO A 218 -12.99 -9.15 5.83
N SER A 219 -12.15 -10.03 5.31
CA SER A 219 -10.69 -9.93 5.49
C SER A 219 -10.12 -8.68 4.80
N LEU A 220 -10.51 -8.41 3.54
CA LEU A 220 -10.06 -7.20 2.85
C LEU A 220 -10.56 -5.93 3.54
N THR A 221 -11.83 -5.92 3.96
CA THR A 221 -12.41 -4.76 4.63
C THR A 221 -11.64 -4.43 5.92
N GLU A 222 -11.30 -5.44 6.72
CA GLU A 222 -10.51 -5.25 7.94
C GLU A 222 -9.06 -4.81 7.60
N ALA A 223 -8.43 -5.45 6.62
CA ALA A 223 -7.08 -5.08 6.17
C ALA A 223 -7.01 -3.62 5.73
N LEU A 224 -7.99 -3.16 4.94
CA LEU A 224 -8.04 -1.78 4.47
C LEU A 224 -8.31 -0.80 5.60
N ARG A 225 -9.21 -1.14 6.55
CA ARG A 225 -9.48 -0.31 7.73
C ARG A 225 -8.19 -0.08 8.54
N GLU A 226 -7.46 -1.15 8.83
CA GLU A 226 -6.21 -1.06 9.58
C GLU A 226 -5.12 -0.36 8.78
N TYR A 227 -5.01 -0.65 7.48
CA TYR A 227 -4.03 -0.01 6.62
C TYR A 227 -4.25 1.50 6.51
N LEU A 228 -5.50 1.96 6.40
CA LEU A 228 -5.81 3.38 6.35
C LEU A 228 -5.42 4.10 7.66
N GLN A 229 -5.63 3.45 8.80
CA GLN A 229 -5.15 3.98 10.10
C GLN A 229 -3.63 4.06 10.16
N PHE A 230 -2.95 2.98 9.74
CA PHE A 230 -1.49 2.96 9.66
C PHE A 230 -0.96 4.03 8.70
N SER A 231 -1.49 4.12 7.50
CA SER A 231 -1.04 5.10 6.51
C SER A 231 -1.26 6.54 6.98
N THR A 232 -2.38 6.83 7.67
CA THR A 232 -2.62 8.15 8.26
C THR A 232 -1.54 8.51 9.27
N SER A 233 -1.11 7.56 10.11
CA SER A 233 -0.03 7.81 11.07
C SER A 233 1.31 8.10 10.40
N LEU A 234 1.57 7.51 9.23
CA LEU A 234 2.76 7.80 8.43
C LEU A 234 2.71 9.16 7.73
N LEU A 235 1.52 9.55 7.26
CA LEU A 235 1.31 10.80 6.55
C LEU A 235 1.52 12.05 7.42
N GLN A 236 1.43 11.90 8.73
CA GLN A 236 1.73 12.97 9.67
C GLN A 236 3.23 13.19 9.89
N GLN A 237 4.08 12.28 9.40
CA GLN A 237 5.53 12.35 9.57
C GLN A 237 6.22 12.53 8.22
N TYR A 238 7.02 13.58 8.12
CA TYR A 238 8.00 13.66 7.04
C TYR A 238 9.10 12.61 7.27
N THR A 239 9.64 12.08 6.19
CA THR A 239 10.64 11.00 6.25
C THR A 239 12.03 11.44 5.79
N SER A 240 12.13 12.55 5.05
CA SER A 240 13.45 13.07 4.64
C SER A 240 14.22 13.63 5.84
N GLN A 241 15.50 13.30 5.93
CA GLN A 241 16.41 13.88 6.91
C GLN A 241 16.82 15.31 6.54
N GLU A 242 16.82 15.61 5.26
CA GLU A 242 17.18 16.91 4.70
C GLU A 242 15.93 17.73 4.40
N THR A 243 16.08 19.04 4.39
CA THR A 243 15.07 19.97 3.90
C THR A 243 15.37 20.35 2.45
N TYR A 244 14.32 20.69 1.72
CA TYR A 244 14.39 21.11 0.32
C TYR A 244 13.74 22.48 0.15
N PRO A 245 14.36 23.38 -0.63
CA PRO A 245 13.77 24.67 -0.93
C PRO A 245 12.56 24.51 -1.86
N ILE A 246 11.40 24.97 -1.42
CA ILE A 246 10.16 24.97 -2.20
C ILE A 246 9.65 26.40 -2.28
N HIS A 247 9.45 26.88 -3.51
CA HIS A 247 8.82 28.15 -3.81
C HIS A 247 7.35 27.91 -4.14
N PHE A 248 6.45 28.54 -3.38
CA PHE A 248 5.02 28.46 -3.60
C PHE A 248 4.51 29.74 -4.27
N GLU A 249 3.70 29.57 -5.31
CA GLU A 249 2.92 30.64 -5.92
C GLU A 249 1.44 30.27 -5.87
N LEU A 250 0.62 31.13 -5.31
CA LEU A 250 -0.84 30.99 -5.35
C LEU A 250 -1.42 32.11 -6.21
N LYS A 251 -2.10 31.75 -7.29
CA LYS A 251 -2.64 32.67 -8.31
C LYS A 251 -4.14 32.58 -8.37
N GLY A 252 -4.85 33.56 -7.85
CA GLY A 252 -6.31 33.67 -7.92
C GLY A 252 -6.74 35.10 -8.23
N LYS A 253 -7.70 35.27 -9.12
CA LYS A 253 -8.15 36.59 -9.58
C LYS A 253 -8.90 37.34 -8.48
N ASP A 254 -9.62 36.65 -7.62
CA ASP A 254 -10.51 37.22 -6.62
C ASP A 254 -10.02 37.07 -5.17
N LEU A 255 -8.80 36.58 -4.97
CA LEU A 255 -8.19 36.45 -3.65
C LEU A 255 -7.98 37.83 -3.02
N LYS A 256 -8.68 38.11 -1.91
CA LYS A 256 -8.56 39.35 -1.15
C LYS A 256 -8.13 39.05 0.28
N GLY A 257 -7.32 39.96 0.84
CA GLY A 257 -6.87 39.83 2.22
C GLY A 257 -5.62 38.94 2.40
N ASP A 258 -5.43 38.51 3.62
CA ASP A 258 -4.25 37.72 3.99
C ASP A 258 -4.44 36.25 3.60
N VAL A 259 -3.41 35.65 3.05
CA VAL A 259 -3.35 34.21 2.75
C VAL A 259 -2.21 33.58 3.55
N TYR A 260 -2.49 32.40 4.07
CA TYR A 260 -1.56 31.60 4.88
C TYR A 260 -1.39 30.22 4.29
N ILE A 261 -0.21 29.63 4.48
CA ILE A 261 0.05 28.22 4.25
C ILE A 261 0.26 27.53 5.61
N THR A 262 -0.30 26.34 5.77
CA THR A 262 -0.19 25.54 6.99
C THR A 262 -0.02 24.06 6.66
N GLY A 263 0.62 23.25 7.52
CA GLY A 263 0.85 21.85 7.22
C GLY A 263 1.55 21.06 8.33
N ASN A 264 2.09 19.90 7.96
CA ASN A 264 2.53 18.83 8.84
C ASN A 264 3.90 19.02 9.52
N GLN A 265 4.47 20.21 9.50
CA GLN A 265 5.80 20.47 10.08
C GLN A 265 5.92 21.90 10.57
N GLU A 266 6.94 22.19 11.37
CA GLU A 266 7.16 23.49 11.99
C GLU A 266 7.24 24.64 10.97
N ALA A 267 7.94 24.43 9.85
CA ALA A 267 8.02 25.39 8.75
C ALA A 267 6.67 25.69 8.09
N LEU A 268 5.66 24.87 8.35
CA LEU A 268 4.27 25.00 7.93
C LEU A 268 3.32 25.23 9.13
N ALA A 269 3.85 25.66 10.27
CA ALA A 269 3.13 25.99 11.49
C ALA A 269 2.25 24.88 12.07
N ASN A 270 2.59 23.59 11.83
CA ASN A 270 1.97 22.42 12.45
C ASN A 270 0.42 22.46 12.46
N TRP A 271 -0.17 22.68 11.30
CA TRP A 271 -1.62 22.74 11.09
C TRP A 271 -2.34 23.92 11.80
N ASN A 272 -1.62 24.98 12.16
CA ASN A 272 -2.29 26.20 12.59
C ASN A 272 -2.88 26.91 11.34
N PRO A 273 -4.19 27.12 11.23
CA PRO A 273 -4.79 27.73 10.04
C PRO A 273 -4.32 29.17 9.82
N LYS A 274 -3.90 29.88 10.86
CA LYS A 274 -3.21 31.17 10.80
C LYS A 274 -1.70 30.96 10.84
N GLY A 275 -1.21 30.07 9.98
CA GLY A 275 0.15 29.57 9.99
C GLY A 275 1.18 30.56 9.45
N VAL A 276 1.80 30.22 8.30
CA VAL A 276 2.82 31.08 7.68
C VAL A 276 2.15 32.00 6.66
N LYS A 277 2.23 33.32 6.89
CA LYS A 277 1.62 34.31 6.00
C LYS A 277 2.40 34.40 4.69
N MET A 278 1.70 34.32 3.57
CA MET A 278 2.25 34.54 2.23
C MET A 278 2.34 36.01 1.91
N LYS A 279 3.30 36.36 1.06
CA LYS A 279 3.50 37.72 0.60
C LYS A 279 2.75 37.96 -0.71
N GLN A 280 1.85 38.95 -0.74
CA GLN A 280 1.19 39.39 -1.96
C GLN A 280 2.14 40.18 -2.83
N GLN A 281 2.20 39.88 -4.11
CA GLN A 281 2.93 40.62 -5.14
C GLN A 281 2.04 41.69 -5.79
N SER A 282 2.64 42.59 -6.56
CA SER A 282 1.90 43.66 -7.26
C SER A 282 0.94 43.16 -8.34
N ASP A 283 1.13 41.96 -8.83
CA ASP A 283 0.23 41.30 -9.79
C ASP A 283 -0.91 40.50 -9.13
N GLY A 284 -0.99 40.52 -7.80
CA GLY A 284 -1.99 39.81 -7.01
C GLY A 284 -1.58 38.37 -6.62
N THR A 285 -0.47 37.83 -7.13
CA THR A 285 0.04 36.52 -6.78
C THR A 285 0.53 36.50 -5.33
N TYR A 286 0.22 35.46 -4.57
CA TYR A 286 0.80 35.22 -3.25
C TYR A 286 1.95 34.25 -3.35
N VAL A 287 3.09 34.60 -2.71
CA VAL A 287 4.32 33.81 -2.78
C VAL A 287 4.92 33.55 -1.40
N ILE A 288 5.63 32.43 -1.27
CA ILE A 288 6.46 32.12 -0.11
C ILE A 288 7.53 31.09 -0.47
N ASP A 289 8.73 31.26 0.12
CA ASP A 289 9.83 30.31 0.06
C ASP A 289 9.96 29.60 1.40
N LEU A 290 9.94 28.27 1.39
CA LEU A 290 10.05 27.45 2.58
C LEU A 290 11.10 26.35 2.38
N GLN A 291 11.77 25.99 3.49
CA GLN A 291 12.63 24.80 3.57
C GLN A 291 11.81 23.67 4.18
N LEU A 292 11.47 22.64 3.40
CA LEU A 292 10.55 21.61 3.82
C LEU A 292 11.19 20.22 3.82
N HIS A 293 10.94 19.47 4.87
CA HIS A 293 11.06 18.02 4.84
C HIS A 293 9.98 17.39 3.97
N LEU A 294 10.27 16.26 3.35
CA LEU A 294 9.33 15.56 2.47
C LEU A 294 8.93 14.20 3.05
N PRO A 295 7.68 13.75 2.85
CA PRO A 295 6.59 14.47 2.20
C PRO A 295 6.09 15.65 3.02
N ALA A 296 5.79 16.77 2.35
CA ALA A 296 5.17 17.94 2.96
C ALA A 296 3.68 17.97 2.63
N TYR A 297 2.84 17.91 3.66
CA TYR A 297 1.38 18.03 3.57
C TYR A 297 0.98 19.42 4.01
N PHE A 298 0.12 20.09 3.24
CA PHE A 298 -0.24 21.48 3.52
C PHE A 298 -1.60 21.87 2.94
N LYS A 299 -2.10 22.99 3.39
CA LYS A 299 -3.30 23.67 2.91
C LYS A 299 -3.06 25.19 2.85
N PHE A 300 -3.86 25.87 2.06
CA PHE A 300 -3.94 27.31 2.08
C PHE A 300 -5.22 27.75 2.79
N THR A 301 -5.14 28.84 3.57
CA THR A 301 -6.27 29.41 4.30
C THR A 301 -6.26 30.92 4.24
N GLN A 302 -7.35 31.56 4.67
CA GLN A 302 -7.39 32.98 4.93
C GLN A 302 -7.40 33.32 6.45
N GLY A 303 -6.81 32.42 7.25
CA GLY A 303 -6.55 32.62 8.68
C GLY A 303 -7.35 31.74 9.63
N ASP A 304 -8.30 30.96 9.13
CA ASP A 304 -9.07 29.96 9.87
C ASP A 304 -9.48 28.80 8.96
N TRP A 305 -10.08 27.75 9.55
CA TRP A 305 -10.49 26.57 8.80
C TRP A 305 -11.79 26.76 8.01
N ASP A 306 -12.62 27.70 8.39
CA ASP A 306 -13.87 28.00 7.68
C ASP A 306 -13.58 28.71 6.33
N HIS A 307 -12.40 29.33 6.22
CA HIS A 307 -11.91 30.01 5.03
C HIS A 307 -10.70 29.25 4.43
N GLN A 308 -10.77 27.92 4.39
CA GLN A 308 -9.81 27.11 3.66
C GLN A 308 -9.97 27.34 2.16
N LEU A 309 -8.85 27.51 1.45
CA LEU A 309 -8.85 27.63 -0.01
C LEU A 309 -8.72 26.24 -0.64
N TYR A 310 -9.65 25.91 -1.51
CA TYR A 310 -9.64 24.70 -2.33
C TYR A 310 -9.00 25.00 -3.68
N MET A 311 -8.23 24.06 -4.22
CA MET A 311 -7.48 24.29 -5.44
C MET A 311 -8.19 23.69 -6.65
N GLU A 312 -8.16 24.42 -7.78
CA GLU A 312 -8.52 23.84 -9.08
C GLU A 312 -7.68 22.58 -9.35
N ASN A 313 -8.28 21.60 -9.95
CA ASN A 313 -7.62 20.33 -10.28
C ASN A 313 -7.00 19.58 -9.09
N ALA A 314 -7.33 19.97 -7.86
CA ALA A 314 -7.06 19.21 -6.66
C ALA A 314 -8.38 18.83 -6.00
N MET A 315 -8.47 17.62 -5.51
CA MET A 315 -9.65 17.22 -4.73
C MET A 315 -9.56 17.87 -3.35
N PRO A 316 -10.71 18.10 -2.68
CA PRO A 316 -10.71 18.58 -1.31
C PRO A 316 -9.81 17.73 -0.41
N GLY A 317 -8.92 18.36 0.37
CA GLY A 317 -8.01 17.66 1.25
C GLY A 317 -6.64 18.33 1.40
N ASN A 318 -5.65 17.58 1.82
CA ASN A 318 -4.29 18.07 1.94
C ASN A 318 -3.58 18.03 0.59
N LEU A 319 -2.97 19.16 0.23
CA LEU A 319 -1.98 19.18 -0.85
C LEU A 319 -0.71 18.50 -0.36
N VAL A 320 0.05 17.89 -1.28
CA VAL A 320 1.25 17.14 -0.90
C VAL A 320 2.39 17.31 -1.89
N ILE A 321 3.60 17.42 -1.36
CA ILE A 321 4.84 17.40 -2.12
C ILE A 321 5.64 16.19 -1.68
N TYR A 322 5.83 15.21 -2.58
CA TYR A 322 6.61 14.00 -2.33
C TYR A 322 8.06 14.12 -2.78
N LYS A 323 8.34 14.94 -3.80
CA LYS A 323 9.66 15.06 -4.44
C LYS A 323 10.07 16.53 -4.49
N PRO A 324 11.37 16.86 -4.34
CA PRO A 324 11.82 18.25 -4.33
C PRO A 324 11.65 18.97 -5.67
N GLN A 325 11.58 18.25 -6.77
CA GLN A 325 11.42 18.85 -8.09
C GLN A 325 10.01 18.65 -8.66
N PRO A 326 9.49 19.65 -9.38
CA PRO A 326 10.03 21.01 -9.53
C PRO A 326 10.01 21.80 -8.22
N ALA A 327 11.01 22.67 -7.99
CA ALA A 327 11.10 23.45 -6.76
C ALA A 327 10.01 24.54 -6.66
N THR A 328 9.57 25.08 -7.80
CA THR A 328 8.44 26.02 -7.87
C THR A 328 7.13 25.25 -7.99
N ARG A 329 6.19 25.60 -7.14
CA ARG A 329 4.83 25.00 -7.07
C ARG A 329 3.78 26.08 -7.24
N ILE A 330 2.99 25.99 -8.31
CA ILE A 330 1.96 26.96 -8.67
C ILE A 330 0.59 26.33 -8.40
N TYR A 331 -0.26 27.06 -7.68
CA TYR A 331 -1.59 26.64 -7.31
C TYR A 331 -2.61 27.69 -7.73
N TYR A 332 -3.79 27.24 -8.12
CA TYR A 332 -4.92 28.06 -8.51
C TYR A 332 -6.09 27.70 -7.59
N PRO A 333 -6.56 28.63 -6.77
CA PRO A 333 -7.77 28.42 -5.97
C PRO A 333 -8.98 28.22 -6.87
N TYR A 334 -9.90 27.37 -6.43
CA TYR A 334 -11.21 27.25 -7.03
C TYR A 334 -11.94 28.59 -6.89
N GLU A 335 -12.46 29.12 -7.97
CA GLU A 335 -13.28 30.33 -8.00
C GLU A 335 -14.75 29.88 -8.12
N ASP A 336 -15.63 30.31 -7.18
CA ASP A 336 -17.07 30.06 -7.22
C ASP A 336 -17.78 30.82 -8.36
#